data_76ea4fe6a7c0863dfa88ab50c058561f
#
_entry.id   76ea4fe6a7c0863dfa88ab50c058561f
#
_cell.length_a   1.000
_cell.length_b   1.000
_cell.length_c   1.000
_cell.angle_alpha   90.00
_cell.angle_beta   90.00
_cell.angle_gamma   90.00
#
_symmetry.space_group_name_H-M   'P 1'
#
loop_
_entity.id
_entity.type
_entity.pdbx_description
1 polymer ?
#
loop_
_entity_poly.entity_id
_entity_poly.type
_entity_poly.pdbx_seq_one_letter_code
_entity_poly.pdbx_strand_id
1 'polypeptide(L)'
;MIVLDASVVVELLTNGALAASIRRDLAARSDSLIVPHLLDVEVVSAIRRLLAGARIDAHRCAQLLAGLAALPAERYPHTPLLERIWDLRHNFTAYDAAYIALAEATGAALYTCDEKMRGGHHATVVVFRA
;
A
#
# COMPACT_ATOMS: atom_id res chain seq x y z
N MET A 1 -12.13 3.81 -7.47
CA MET A 1 -11.26 2.86 -6.72
C MET A 1 -9.87 3.44 -6.56
N ILE A 2 -9.28 3.21 -5.41
CA ILE A 2 -7.91 3.65 -5.09
C ILE A 2 -7.14 2.42 -4.60
N VAL A 3 -5.96 2.20 -5.14
CA VAL A 3 -5.03 1.19 -4.64
C VAL A 3 -4.11 1.85 -3.62
N LEU A 4 -4.03 1.28 -2.42
CA LEU A 4 -3.08 1.71 -1.40
C LEU A 4 -1.89 0.74 -1.40
N ASP A 5 -0.67 1.26 -1.46
CA ASP A 5 0.49 0.40 -1.23
C ASP A 5 0.81 0.27 0.27
N ALA A 6 1.78 -0.58 0.59
CA ALA A 6 2.13 -0.85 1.97
C ALA A 6 2.63 0.40 2.71
N SER A 7 3.34 1.30 2.04
CA SER A 7 3.87 2.52 2.66
C SER A 7 2.74 3.42 3.17
N VAL A 8 1.68 3.59 2.39
CA VAL A 8 0.51 4.37 2.77
C VAL A 8 -0.24 3.72 3.93
N VAL A 9 -0.44 2.40 3.88
CA VAL A 9 -1.14 1.68 4.94
C VAL A 9 -0.36 1.74 6.26
N VAL A 10 0.96 1.58 6.22
CA VAL A 10 1.80 1.72 7.42
C VAL A 10 1.69 3.13 8.01
N GLU A 11 1.73 4.18 7.18
CA GLU A 11 1.53 5.56 7.65
C GLU A 11 0.18 5.73 8.35
N LEU A 12 -0.88 5.20 7.76
CA LEU A 12 -2.22 5.29 8.34
C LEU A 12 -2.32 4.53 9.68
N LEU A 13 -1.81 3.31 9.73
CA LEU A 13 -1.89 2.47 10.94
C LEU A 13 -1.05 3.01 12.08
N THR A 14 0.14 3.54 11.79
CA THR A 14 1.05 4.09 12.80
C THR A 14 0.77 5.54 13.14
N ASN A 15 -0.19 6.17 12.47
CA ASN A 15 -0.47 7.60 12.58
C ASN A 15 0.81 8.43 12.35
N GLY A 16 1.54 8.11 11.29
CA GLY A 16 2.78 8.78 10.91
C GLY A 16 2.56 10.20 10.43
N ALA A 17 3.65 10.88 10.09
CA ALA A 17 3.64 12.30 9.70
C ALA A 17 2.74 12.61 8.50
N LEU A 18 2.53 11.66 7.60
CA LEU A 18 1.70 11.83 6.39
C LEU A 18 0.25 11.38 6.58
N ALA A 19 -0.07 10.73 7.71
CA ALA A 19 -1.38 10.12 7.92
C ALA A 19 -2.54 11.12 7.78
N ALA A 20 -2.40 12.31 8.34
CA ALA A 20 -3.44 13.33 8.29
C ALA A 20 -3.73 13.78 6.86
N SER A 21 -2.70 13.99 6.04
CA SER A 21 -2.91 14.41 4.65
C SER A 21 -3.51 13.28 3.80
N ILE A 22 -3.10 12.04 4.04
CA ILE A 22 -3.69 10.87 3.37
C ILE A 22 -5.16 10.75 3.72
N ARG A 23 -5.51 10.84 5.01
CA ARG A 23 -6.91 10.76 5.46
C ARG A 23 -7.78 11.85 4.85
N ARG A 24 -7.27 13.08 4.76
CA ARG A 24 -8.00 14.19 4.13
C ARG A 24 -8.28 13.92 2.66
N ASP A 25 -7.28 13.43 1.93
CA ASP A 25 -7.45 13.10 0.52
C ASP A 25 -8.50 12.00 0.34
N LEU A 26 -8.38 10.91 1.11
CA LEU A 26 -9.34 9.81 1.05
C LEU A 26 -10.77 10.23 1.45
N ALA A 27 -10.89 11.08 2.47
CA ALA A 27 -12.20 11.56 2.93
C ALA A 27 -12.88 12.48 1.91
N ALA A 28 -12.10 13.22 1.12
CA ALA A 28 -12.62 14.08 0.07
C ALA A 28 -13.16 13.28 -1.13
N ARG A 29 -12.84 12.00 -1.21
CA ARG A 29 -13.25 11.07 -2.26
C ARG A 29 -14.14 10.00 -1.66
N SER A 30 -15.15 9.59 -2.35
CA SER A 30 -16.01 8.47 -1.92
C SER A 30 -15.59 7.16 -2.60
N ASP A 31 -14.28 6.99 -2.84
CA ASP A 31 -13.76 5.86 -3.57
C ASP A 31 -13.58 4.63 -2.70
N SER A 32 -13.83 3.46 -3.28
CA SER A 32 -13.51 2.17 -2.65
C SER A 32 -12.00 1.98 -2.63
N LEU A 33 -11.49 1.40 -1.54
CA LEU A 33 -10.09 1.05 -1.39
C LEU A 33 -9.88 -0.40 -1.80
N ILE A 34 -8.85 -0.65 -2.57
CA ILE A 34 -8.46 -1.99 -3.01
C ILE A 34 -6.98 -2.20 -2.82
N VAL A 35 -6.59 -3.44 -2.55
CA VAL A 35 -5.19 -3.82 -2.34
C VAL A 35 -4.99 -5.25 -2.84
N PRO A 36 -3.76 -5.62 -3.28
CA PRO A 36 -3.48 -7.02 -3.54
C PRO A 36 -3.37 -7.79 -2.22
N HIS A 37 -3.57 -9.11 -2.25
CA HIS A 37 -3.37 -9.98 -1.08
C HIS A 37 -1.99 -9.76 -0.43
N LEU A 38 -0.99 -9.47 -1.24
CA LEU A 38 0.37 -9.18 -0.81
C LEU A 38 0.45 -8.10 0.28
N LEU A 39 -0.45 -7.12 0.26
CA LEU A 39 -0.40 -6.00 1.19
C LEU A 39 -0.30 -6.47 2.63
N ASP A 40 -1.14 -7.41 3.04
CA ASP A 40 -1.20 -7.84 4.44
C ASP A 40 0.16 -8.36 4.90
N VAL A 41 0.81 -9.17 4.09
CA VAL A 41 2.12 -9.74 4.41
C VAL A 41 3.20 -8.68 4.45
N GLU A 42 3.19 -7.72 3.52
CA GLU A 42 4.15 -6.63 3.53
C GLU A 42 4.01 -5.73 4.74
N VAL A 43 2.78 -5.44 5.16
CA VAL A 43 2.54 -4.63 6.36
C VAL A 43 2.98 -5.38 7.62
N VAL A 44 2.71 -6.68 7.71
CA VAL A 44 3.23 -7.51 8.82
C VAL A 44 4.76 -7.46 8.85
N SER A 45 5.41 -7.52 7.70
CA SER A 45 6.87 -7.40 7.60
C SER A 45 7.37 -6.04 8.10
N ALA A 46 6.68 -4.96 7.76
CA ALA A 46 7.02 -3.62 8.24
C ALA A 46 6.85 -3.50 9.76
N ILE A 47 5.78 -4.04 10.33
CA ILE A 47 5.54 -4.06 11.79
C ILE A 47 6.66 -4.84 12.48
N ARG A 48 7.06 -5.98 11.91
CA ARG A 48 8.15 -6.79 12.44
C ARG A 48 9.46 -6.00 12.51
N ARG A 49 9.76 -5.21 11.48
CA ARG A 49 10.97 -4.35 11.47
C ARG A 49 10.90 -3.26 12.54
N LEU A 50 9.74 -2.66 12.74
CA LEU A 50 9.55 -1.66 13.80
C LEU A 50 9.77 -2.25 15.18
N LEU A 51 9.27 -3.46 15.43
CA LEU A 51 9.49 -4.16 16.69
C LEU A 51 10.97 -4.51 16.89
N ALA A 52 11.61 -5.05 15.87
CA ALA A 52 13.04 -5.41 15.92
C ALA A 52 13.94 -4.19 16.16
N GLY A 53 13.55 -3.03 15.65
CA GLY A 53 14.24 -1.75 15.88
C GLY A 53 13.88 -1.07 17.20
N ALA A 54 13.09 -1.71 18.06
CA ALA A 54 12.59 -1.18 19.32
C ALA A 54 11.85 0.16 19.20
N ARG A 55 11.24 0.42 18.05
CA ARG A 55 10.44 1.63 17.82
C ARG A 55 9.02 1.50 18.35
N ILE A 56 8.54 0.28 18.47
CA ILE A 56 7.24 -0.06 19.05
C ILE A 56 7.40 -1.29 19.94
N ASP A 57 6.48 -1.47 20.88
CA ASP A 57 6.44 -2.65 21.73
C ASP A 57 5.42 -3.69 21.24
N ALA A 58 5.37 -4.84 21.89
CA ALA A 58 4.46 -5.94 21.53
C ALA A 58 2.99 -5.53 21.61
N HIS A 59 2.63 -4.70 22.60
CA HIS A 59 1.26 -4.21 22.75
C HIS A 59 0.84 -3.37 21.54
N ARG A 60 1.72 -2.47 21.10
CA ARG A 60 1.45 -1.65 19.92
C ARG A 60 1.37 -2.51 18.65
N CYS A 61 2.21 -3.54 18.53
CA CYS A 61 2.13 -4.48 17.41
C CYS A 61 0.74 -5.13 17.32
N ALA A 62 0.20 -5.58 18.45
CA ALA A 62 -1.13 -6.18 18.48
C ALA A 62 -2.21 -5.19 18.00
N GLN A 63 -2.11 -3.92 18.38
CA GLN A 63 -3.02 -2.86 17.92
C GLN A 63 -2.92 -2.65 16.40
N LEU A 64 -1.69 -2.62 15.87
CA LEU A 64 -1.46 -2.42 14.43
C LEU A 64 -1.99 -3.59 13.62
N LEU A 65 -1.79 -4.82 14.09
CA LEU A 65 -2.32 -6.02 13.42
C LEU A 65 -3.85 -6.02 13.42
N ALA A 66 -4.47 -5.62 14.52
CA ALA A 66 -5.93 -5.48 14.57
C ALA A 66 -6.43 -4.41 13.60
N GLY A 67 -5.72 -3.28 13.50
CA GLY A 67 -6.03 -2.22 12.54
C GLY A 67 -5.90 -2.68 11.09
N LEU A 68 -4.89 -3.48 10.79
CA LEU A 68 -4.72 -4.08 9.46
C LEU A 68 -5.89 -5.01 9.11
N ALA A 69 -6.28 -5.87 10.04
CA ALA A 69 -7.40 -6.78 9.84
C ALA A 69 -8.72 -6.01 9.61
N ALA A 70 -8.85 -4.84 10.23
CA ALA A 70 -10.04 -3.99 10.12
C ALA A 70 -9.96 -2.98 8.95
N LEU A 71 -8.87 -2.95 8.20
CA LEU A 71 -8.71 -2.02 7.08
C LEU A 71 -9.84 -2.24 6.06
N PRO A 72 -10.64 -1.19 5.75
CA PRO A 72 -11.78 -1.33 4.85
C PRO A 72 -11.35 -1.30 3.37
N ALA A 73 -10.44 -2.17 3.02
CA ALA A 73 -9.97 -2.34 1.64
C ALA A 73 -10.30 -3.76 1.18
N GLU A 74 -10.77 -3.89 -0.04
CA GLU A 74 -11.00 -5.19 -0.65
C GLU A 74 -9.66 -5.78 -1.08
N ARG A 75 -9.39 -7.02 -0.69
CA ARG A 75 -8.17 -7.75 -1.05
C ARG A 75 -8.39 -8.49 -2.37
N TYR A 76 -7.54 -8.20 -3.35
CA TYR A 76 -7.59 -8.82 -4.67
C TYR A 76 -6.47 -9.84 -4.83
N PRO A 77 -6.74 -10.98 -5.46
CA PRO A 77 -5.68 -11.95 -5.76
C PRO A 77 -4.72 -11.39 -6.80
N HIS A 78 -3.42 -11.64 -6.61
CA HIS A 78 -2.41 -11.21 -7.56
C HIS A 78 -2.18 -12.22 -8.70
N THR A 79 -2.70 -13.44 -8.59
CA THR A 79 -2.50 -14.48 -9.60
C THR A 79 -2.86 -14.03 -11.03
N PRO A 80 -3.99 -13.34 -11.27
CA PRO A 80 -4.30 -12.84 -12.61
C PRO A 80 -3.36 -11.75 -13.12
N LEU A 81 -2.51 -11.19 -12.24
CA LEU A 81 -1.60 -10.08 -12.57
C LEU A 81 -0.16 -10.54 -12.82
N LEU A 82 0.12 -11.84 -12.69
CA LEU A 82 1.51 -12.34 -12.71
C LEU A 82 2.25 -12.00 -14.00
N GLU A 83 1.58 -12.06 -15.14
CA GLU A 83 2.21 -11.72 -16.42
C GLU A 83 2.63 -10.26 -16.47
N ARG A 84 1.75 -9.35 -16.03
CA ARG A 84 2.08 -7.92 -16.00
C ARG A 84 3.15 -7.60 -14.95
N ILE A 85 3.11 -8.26 -13.80
CA ILE A 85 4.16 -8.14 -12.78
C ILE A 85 5.52 -8.51 -13.37
N TRP A 86 5.58 -9.61 -14.10
CA TRP A 86 6.79 -10.04 -14.78
C TRP A 86 7.27 -9.01 -15.82
N ASP A 87 6.36 -8.45 -16.60
CA ASP A 87 6.68 -7.43 -17.61
C ASP A 87 7.33 -6.19 -16.99
N LEU A 88 6.99 -5.86 -15.75
CA LEU A 88 7.52 -4.69 -15.04
C LEU A 88 8.87 -4.94 -14.35
N ARG A 89 9.43 -6.14 -14.44
CA ARG A 89 10.62 -6.59 -13.68
C ARG A 89 11.88 -5.75 -13.85
N HIS A 90 12.04 -5.08 -14.99
CA HIS A 90 13.25 -4.30 -15.26
C HIS A 90 13.34 -3.02 -14.43
N ASN A 91 12.20 -2.48 -14.01
CA ASN A 91 12.14 -1.20 -13.31
C ASN A 91 11.59 -1.32 -11.89
N PHE A 92 10.94 -2.44 -11.54
CA PHE A 92 10.26 -2.60 -10.27
C PHE A 92 10.50 -3.98 -9.69
N THR A 93 10.54 -4.06 -8.35
CA THR A 93 10.46 -5.34 -7.66
C THR A 93 9.09 -5.97 -7.96
N ALA A 94 8.99 -7.29 -7.80
CA ALA A 94 7.70 -7.97 -7.97
C ALA A 94 6.64 -7.43 -6.98
N TYR A 95 7.08 -7.02 -5.79
CA TYR A 95 6.21 -6.43 -4.77
C TYR A 95 5.60 -5.13 -5.24
N ASP A 96 6.42 -4.17 -5.66
CA ASP A 96 5.93 -2.89 -6.18
C ASP A 96 5.11 -3.07 -7.45
N ALA A 97 5.53 -3.95 -8.34
CA ALA A 97 4.83 -4.26 -9.57
C ALA A 97 3.42 -4.81 -9.33
N ALA A 98 3.19 -5.53 -8.23
CA ALA A 98 1.87 -6.05 -7.91
C ALA A 98 0.84 -4.92 -7.69
N TYR A 99 1.24 -3.86 -7.00
CA TYR A 99 0.37 -2.69 -6.80
C TYR A 99 0.13 -1.94 -8.10
N ILE A 100 1.17 -1.74 -8.88
CA ILE A 100 1.08 -1.07 -10.19
C ILE A 100 0.14 -1.86 -11.12
N ALA A 101 0.33 -3.17 -11.22
CA ALA A 101 -0.48 -4.02 -12.07
C ALA A 101 -1.96 -4.01 -11.65
N LEU A 102 -2.25 -4.01 -10.36
CA LEU A 102 -3.62 -3.92 -9.85
C LEU A 102 -4.25 -2.57 -10.23
N ALA A 103 -3.51 -1.49 -10.06
CA ALA A 103 -3.98 -0.15 -10.41
C ALA A 103 -4.27 -0.05 -11.91
N GLU A 104 -3.38 -0.55 -12.76
CA GLU A 104 -3.58 -0.57 -14.21
C GLU A 104 -4.82 -1.39 -14.60
N ALA A 105 -4.95 -2.59 -14.03
CA ALA A 105 -6.04 -3.51 -14.39
C ALA A 105 -7.42 -2.98 -13.99
N THR A 106 -7.50 -2.17 -12.94
CA THR A 106 -8.76 -1.64 -12.41
C THR A 106 -9.03 -0.21 -12.82
N GLY A 107 -8.05 0.48 -13.41
CA GLY A 107 -8.15 1.93 -13.68
C GLY A 107 -8.07 2.80 -12.43
N ALA A 108 -7.68 2.21 -11.29
CA ALA A 108 -7.57 2.93 -10.02
C ALA A 108 -6.29 3.76 -9.96
N ALA A 109 -6.32 4.86 -9.22
CA ALA A 109 -5.09 5.58 -8.86
C ALA A 109 -4.33 4.78 -7.82
N LEU A 110 -3.01 4.80 -7.90
CA LEU A 110 -2.10 4.18 -6.92
C LEU A 110 -1.61 5.23 -5.93
N TYR A 111 -1.90 5.04 -4.66
CA TYR A 111 -1.45 5.90 -3.57
C TYR A 111 -0.21 5.28 -2.91
N THR A 112 0.85 6.06 -2.84
CA THR A 112 2.15 5.62 -2.33
C THR A 112 2.87 6.77 -1.60
N CYS A 113 3.84 6.43 -0.77
CA CYS A 113 4.80 7.37 -0.21
C CYS A 113 6.17 7.31 -0.92
N ASP A 114 6.28 6.53 -1.99
CA ASP A 114 7.53 6.30 -2.71
C ASP A 114 7.48 6.92 -4.11
N GLU A 115 8.29 7.96 -4.31
CA GLU A 115 8.40 8.65 -5.61
C GLU A 115 8.83 7.71 -6.74
N LYS A 116 9.56 6.65 -6.43
CA LYS A 116 10.02 5.66 -7.42
C LYS A 116 8.89 4.91 -8.11
N MET A 117 7.68 4.95 -7.53
CA MET A 117 6.52 4.32 -8.14
C MET A 117 6.00 5.05 -9.37
N ARG A 118 6.48 6.27 -9.64
CA ARG A 118 6.10 7.04 -10.83
C ARG A 118 6.84 6.55 -12.07
N GLY A 119 6.14 6.60 -13.21
CA GLY A 119 6.72 6.34 -14.52
C GLY A 119 6.97 4.88 -14.82
N GLY A 120 7.19 4.57 -16.10
CA GLY A 120 7.47 3.21 -16.54
C GLY A 120 6.26 2.28 -16.60
N HIS A 121 5.06 2.81 -16.44
CA HIS A 121 3.80 2.07 -16.48
C HIS A 121 2.63 3.01 -16.79
N HIS A 122 1.41 2.49 -16.77
CA HIS A 122 0.21 3.22 -17.21
C HIS A 122 -0.69 3.67 -16.04
N ALA A 123 -0.38 3.32 -14.80
CA ALA A 123 -1.19 3.74 -13.65
C ALA A 123 -0.98 5.21 -13.33
N THR A 124 -2.03 5.87 -12.85
CA THR A 124 -1.93 7.19 -12.23
C THR A 124 -1.41 7.03 -10.81
N VAL A 125 -0.35 7.77 -10.45
CA VAL A 125 0.28 7.66 -9.13
C VAL A 125 0.11 8.96 -8.38
N VAL A 126 -0.33 8.86 -7.13
CA VAL A 126 -0.41 9.96 -6.17
C VAL A 126 0.62 9.69 -5.07
N VAL A 127 1.60 10.57 -4.93
CA VAL A 127 2.68 10.42 -3.96
C VAL A 127 2.46 11.36 -2.79
N PHE A 128 2.48 10.80 -1.57
CA PHE A 128 2.45 11.57 -0.33
C PHE A 128 3.85 11.68 0.24
N ARG A 129 4.28 12.88 0.56
CA ARG A 129 5.59 13.12 1.16
C ARG A 129 5.57 14.43 1.98
N ALA A 130 6.47 14.49 2.93
CA ALA A 130 6.61 15.65 3.81
C ALA A 130 7.14 16.89 3.06
#